data_2868f347309a7e8a4364417bf662ad79
#
_entry.id   2868f347309a7e8a4364417bf662ad79
#
_cell.length_a   1.000
_cell.length_b   1.000
_cell.length_c   1.000
_cell.angle_alpha   90.00
_cell.angle_beta   90.00
_cell.angle_gamma   90.00
#
_symmetry.space_group_name_H-M   'P 1'
#
loop_
_entity.id
_entity.type
_entity.pdbx_description
1 polymer ?
#
loop_
_entity_poly.entity_id
_entity_poly.type
_entity_poly.pdbx_seq_one_letter_code
_entity_poly.pdbx_strand_id
1 'polypeptide(L)'
;MDKGIGLFTILQTLATQSDKSHPIKRTDIIKRMEEDHDVTMERRSFYKARCLLDCIGFSSQYDDSKKGYYLDPPILERSEELMLWNAIHSARFLSKSETDRLIRKVNKFCSQPHYQEFLEEVYMPNPKKTTNSETMRNIEIAEQAILHKKKMSFNYLHFNDDLKLVNKDDDTRIIEPRYIVYADARPYLIATGRKDQQITHYRLDRISNACLINEPSDPDFEMEDAYAYANNKLFMFSGEMIKATIKCEKRILDSMVDIFGTDLILLTPDPDHYEFSVTVNRNGILFLGQQFLDAIEITYPEDIRNELQNRLKNACYAYEK
;
A
#
# COMPACT_ATOMS: atom_id res chain seq x y z
N MET A 1 -5.18 7.89 -40.96
CA MET A 1 -5.38 7.01 -39.80
C MET A 1 -4.11 6.22 -39.46
N ASP A 2 -3.42 5.72 -40.46
CA ASP A 2 -2.23 4.85 -40.26
C ASP A 2 -1.00 5.49 -39.61
N LYS A 3 -0.79 6.81 -39.79
CA LYS A 3 0.37 7.51 -39.20
C LYS A 3 0.31 7.61 -37.67
N GLY A 4 -0.88 7.77 -37.12
CA GLY A 4 -1.09 7.84 -35.68
C GLY A 4 -0.90 6.46 -35.02
N ILE A 5 -1.43 5.42 -35.62
CA ILE A 5 -1.25 4.03 -35.18
C ILE A 5 0.24 3.68 -35.19
N GLY A 6 0.95 3.99 -36.28
CA GLY A 6 2.37 3.72 -36.38
C GLY A 6 3.22 4.42 -35.33
N LEU A 7 2.94 5.70 -35.03
CA LEU A 7 3.64 6.45 -34.00
C LEU A 7 3.42 5.83 -32.61
N PHE A 8 2.16 5.52 -32.28
CA PHE A 8 1.80 4.90 -31.02
C PHE A 8 2.42 3.52 -30.84
N THR A 9 2.39 2.69 -31.88
CA THR A 9 2.98 1.34 -31.83
C THR A 9 4.50 1.38 -31.65
N ILE A 10 5.19 2.34 -32.31
CA ILE A 10 6.64 2.54 -32.08
C ILE A 10 6.90 2.88 -30.63
N LEU A 11 6.19 3.87 -30.07
CA LEU A 11 6.35 4.27 -28.68
C LEU A 11 6.08 3.11 -27.73
N GLN A 12 4.95 2.43 -27.89
CA GLN A 12 4.56 1.31 -27.06
C GLN A 12 5.59 0.17 -27.14
N THR A 13 6.04 -0.18 -28.32
CA THR A 13 7.03 -1.25 -28.48
C THR A 13 8.37 -0.88 -27.85
N LEU A 14 8.84 0.35 -28.04
CA LEU A 14 10.07 0.82 -27.40
C LEU A 14 9.93 0.85 -25.88
N ALA A 15 8.79 1.30 -25.35
CA ALA A 15 8.55 1.36 -23.91
C ALA A 15 8.45 -0.03 -23.23
N THR A 16 7.86 -1.02 -23.94
CA THR A 16 7.53 -2.30 -23.32
C THR A 16 8.43 -3.46 -23.73
N GLN A 17 9.12 -3.36 -24.87
CA GLN A 17 9.89 -4.48 -25.42
C GLN A 17 11.38 -4.18 -25.56
N SER A 18 11.79 -2.99 -25.15
CA SER A 18 13.20 -2.61 -25.22
C SER A 18 13.66 -1.84 -23.98
N ASP A 19 14.93 -1.93 -23.74
CA ASP A 19 15.71 -1.16 -22.77
C ASP A 19 17.16 -1.08 -23.27
N LYS A 20 18.03 -0.40 -22.52
CA LYS A 20 19.44 -0.25 -22.88
C LYS A 20 20.17 -1.60 -23.02
N SER A 21 19.76 -2.61 -22.26
CA SER A 21 20.33 -3.96 -22.31
C SER A 21 19.74 -4.80 -23.45
N HIS A 22 18.48 -4.54 -23.81
CA HIS A 22 17.70 -5.28 -24.79
C HIS A 22 17.13 -4.35 -25.87
N PRO A 23 17.98 -3.71 -26.70
CA PRO A 23 17.49 -2.83 -27.77
C PRO A 23 16.78 -3.63 -28.86
N ILE A 24 15.65 -3.13 -29.39
CA ILE A 24 14.84 -3.80 -30.39
C ILE A 24 15.16 -3.33 -31.79
N LYS A 25 15.22 -4.23 -32.76
CA LYS A 25 15.48 -3.88 -34.15
C LYS A 25 14.25 -3.22 -34.79
N ARG A 26 14.51 -2.29 -35.72
CA ARG A 26 13.44 -1.67 -36.51
C ARG A 26 12.53 -2.68 -37.22
N THR A 27 13.11 -3.75 -37.75
CA THR A 27 12.38 -4.81 -38.45
C THR A 27 11.35 -5.46 -37.53
N ASP A 28 11.70 -5.67 -36.28
CA ASP A 28 10.84 -6.34 -35.30
C ASP A 28 9.71 -5.40 -34.84
N ILE A 29 10.01 -4.09 -34.74
CA ILE A 29 8.96 -3.06 -34.47
C ILE A 29 7.95 -3.02 -35.62
N ILE A 30 8.41 -3.01 -36.87
CA ILE A 30 7.54 -2.98 -38.05
C ILE A 30 6.72 -4.28 -38.15
N LYS A 31 7.34 -5.42 -37.89
CA LYS A 31 6.66 -6.71 -37.87
C LYS A 31 5.51 -6.75 -36.89
N ARG A 32 5.72 -6.28 -35.65
CA ARG A 32 4.65 -6.14 -34.64
C ARG A 32 3.54 -5.21 -35.09
N MET A 33 3.90 -4.09 -35.72
CA MET A 33 2.92 -3.16 -36.26
C MET A 33 2.00 -3.81 -37.28
N GLU A 34 2.55 -4.69 -38.13
CA GLU A 34 1.80 -5.46 -39.07
C GLU A 34 0.95 -6.55 -38.42
N GLU A 35 1.52 -7.30 -37.47
CA GLU A 35 0.83 -8.36 -36.73
C GLU A 35 -0.32 -7.86 -35.85
N ASP A 36 -0.11 -6.75 -35.14
CA ASP A 36 -1.07 -6.26 -34.13
C ASP A 36 -2.13 -5.32 -34.73
N HIS A 37 -1.81 -4.62 -35.82
CA HIS A 37 -2.63 -3.54 -36.37
C HIS A 37 -2.87 -3.58 -37.88
N ASP A 38 -2.33 -4.54 -38.58
CA ASP A 38 -2.37 -4.64 -40.05
C ASP A 38 -1.84 -3.36 -40.74
N VAL A 39 -0.80 -2.74 -40.15
CA VAL A 39 -0.16 -1.51 -40.62
C VAL A 39 1.30 -1.76 -40.91
N THR A 40 1.73 -1.43 -42.14
CA THR A 40 3.14 -1.44 -42.54
C THR A 40 3.71 -0.04 -42.57
N MET A 41 5.03 0.08 -42.37
CA MET A 41 5.72 1.35 -42.38
C MET A 41 7.05 1.29 -43.12
N GLU A 42 7.21 2.20 -44.09
CA GLU A 42 8.48 2.37 -44.80
C GLU A 42 9.57 2.91 -43.85
N ARG A 43 10.84 2.58 -44.20
CA ARG A 43 12.03 3.05 -43.48
C ARG A 43 12.03 4.55 -43.21
N ARG A 44 11.72 5.37 -44.19
CA ARG A 44 11.71 6.84 -44.09
C ARG A 44 10.63 7.35 -43.14
N SER A 45 9.49 6.70 -43.16
CA SER A 45 8.36 7.03 -42.24
C SER A 45 8.67 6.67 -40.80
N PHE A 46 9.38 5.56 -40.57
CA PHE A 46 9.86 5.19 -39.22
C PHE A 46 10.77 6.28 -38.59
N TYR A 47 11.76 6.78 -39.36
CA TYR A 47 12.63 7.83 -38.87
C TYR A 47 11.90 9.16 -38.60
N LYS A 48 10.92 9.51 -39.45
CA LYS A 48 10.07 10.68 -39.22
C LYS A 48 9.23 10.53 -37.94
N ALA A 49 8.66 9.35 -37.71
CA ALA A 49 7.90 9.05 -36.49
C ALA A 49 8.77 9.15 -35.24
N ARG A 50 10.01 8.64 -35.27
CA ARG A 50 10.98 8.81 -34.19
C ARG A 50 11.27 10.28 -33.89
N CYS A 51 11.56 11.10 -34.92
CA CYS A 51 11.76 12.53 -34.73
C CYS A 51 10.53 13.20 -34.09
N LEU A 52 9.32 12.78 -34.42
CA LEU A 52 8.10 13.29 -33.77
C LEU A 52 8.01 12.86 -32.31
N LEU A 53 8.39 11.63 -31.97
CA LEU A 53 8.48 11.17 -30.58
C LEU A 53 9.51 11.98 -29.78
N ASP A 54 10.68 12.24 -30.36
CA ASP A 54 11.70 13.11 -29.77
C ASP A 54 11.15 14.52 -29.47
N CYS A 55 10.38 15.10 -30.39
CA CYS A 55 9.77 16.42 -30.22
C CYS A 55 8.75 16.50 -29.05
N ILE A 56 8.11 15.38 -28.70
CA ILE A 56 7.13 15.31 -27.62
C ILE A 56 7.71 14.69 -26.33
N GLY A 57 9.04 14.54 -26.26
CA GLY A 57 9.75 14.13 -25.05
C GLY A 57 10.02 12.62 -24.91
N PHE A 58 9.74 11.81 -25.94
CA PHE A 58 10.06 10.37 -25.96
C PHE A 58 11.25 10.09 -26.90
N SER A 59 12.44 10.44 -26.41
CA SER A 59 13.68 10.24 -27.19
C SER A 59 14.08 8.78 -27.23
N SER A 60 14.61 8.36 -28.37
CA SER A 60 15.11 7.00 -28.54
C SER A 60 16.55 7.00 -29.05
N GLN A 61 17.36 6.14 -28.47
CA GLN A 61 18.75 5.91 -28.85
C GLN A 61 18.89 4.67 -29.73
N TYR A 62 19.97 4.62 -30.50
CA TYR A 62 20.35 3.47 -31.31
C TYR A 62 21.66 2.88 -30.80
N ASP A 63 21.63 1.61 -30.44
CA ASP A 63 22.82 0.86 -30.05
C ASP A 63 23.45 0.22 -31.32
N ASP A 64 24.66 0.71 -31.68
CA ASP A 64 25.39 0.23 -32.86
C ASP A 64 25.88 -1.20 -32.69
N SER A 65 26.16 -1.64 -31.47
CA SER A 65 26.67 -2.99 -31.21
C SER A 65 25.59 -4.05 -31.33
N LYS A 66 24.40 -3.76 -30.81
CA LYS A 66 23.23 -4.66 -30.81
C LYS A 66 22.27 -4.38 -31.96
N LYS A 67 22.51 -3.28 -32.70
CA LYS A 67 21.75 -2.84 -33.89
C LYS A 67 20.26 -2.65 -33.63
N GLY A 68 19.92 -2.05 -32.45
CA GLY A 68 18.56 -1.86 -32.01
C GLY A 68 18.30 -0.47 -31.41
N TYR A 69 17.04 -0.18 -31.13
CA TYR A 69 16.55 1.06 -30.57
C TYR A 69 15.99 0.81 -29.16
N TYR A 70 16.09 1.81 -28.29
CA TYR A 70 15.48 1.84 -26.96
C TYR A 70 15.15 3.29 -26.59
N LEU A 71 14.24 3.50 -25.64
CA LEU A 71 13.95 4.83 -25.11
C LEU A 71 15.05 5.27 -24.14
N ASP A 72 15.46 6.56 -24.22
CA ASP A 72 16.42 7.18 -23.33
C ASP A 72 16.06 8.67 -23.14
N PRO A 73 15.53 9.10 -22.00
CA PRO A 73 15.22 8.27 -20.83
C PRO A 73 14.04 7.29 -21.08
N PRO A 74 13.98 6.17 -20.34
CA PRO A 74 12.82 5.27 -20.36
C PRO A 74 11.58 5.95 -19.75
N ILE A 75 10.39 5.40 -19.93
CA ILE A 75 9.17 5.92 -19.27
C ILE A 75 9.28 5.77 -17.75
N LEU A 76 9.79 4.64 -17.30
CA LEU A 76 10.11 4.35 -15.89
C LEU A 76 11.53 3.82 -15.84
N GLU A 77 12.30 4.31 -14.87
CA GLU A 77 13.62 3.76 -14.57
C GLU A 77 13.48 2.34 -13.97
N ARG A 78 14.50 1.49 -14.14
CA ARG A 78 14.47 0.12 -13.63
C ARG A 78 14.13 0.04 -12.13
N SER A 79 14.65 0.96 -11.33
CA SER A 79 14.34 1.03 -9.88
C SER A 79 12.88 1.36 -9.60
N GLU A 80 12.25 2.20 -10.43
CA GLU A 80 10.84 2.57 -10.32
C GLU A 80 9.95 1.39 -10.73
N GLU A 81 10.29 0.68 -11.82
CA GLU A 81 9.62 -0.56 -12.22
C GLU A 81 9.65 -1.60 -11.10
N LEU A 82 10.83 -1.87 -10.52
CA LEU A 82 11.02 -2.82 -9.41
C LEU A 82 10.17 -2.43 -8.20
N MET A 83 10.14 -1.13 -7.85
CA MET A 83 9.34 -0.61 -6.73
C MET A 83 7.84 -0.83 -6.96
N LEU A 84 7.34 -0.52 -8.17
CA LEU A 84 5.93 -0.71 -8.52
C LEU A 84 5.52 -2.18 -8.47
N TRP A 85 6.31 -3.09 -9.05
CA TRP A 85 6.02 -4.52 -9.02
C TRP A 85 6.05 -5.07 -7.60
N ASN A 86 7.06 -4.72 -6.80
CA ASN A 86 7.15 -5.13 -5.40
C ASN A 86 5.94 -4.63 -4.60
N ALA A 87 5.56 -3.36 -4.74
CA ALA A 87 4.41 -2.78 -4.03
C ALA A 87 3.10 -3.52 -4.35
N ILE A 88 2.84 -3.82 -5.63
CA ILE A 88 1.63 -4.52 -6.05
C ILE A 88 1.64 -5.98 -5.58
N HIS A 89 2.77 -6.66 -5.73
CA HIS A 89 2.88 -8.06 -5.33
C HIS A 89 2.82 -8.24 -3.81
N SER A 90 3.43 -7.36 -3.03
CA SER A 90 3.44 -7.42 -1.56
C SER A 90 2.11 -6.98 -0.92
N ALA A 91 1.25 -6.28 -1.64
CA ALA A 91 -0.03 -5.79 -1.14
C ALA A 91 -0.97 -6.95 -0.74
N ARG A 92 -1.05 -7.23 0.57
CA ARG A 92 -1.87 -8.33 1.13
C ARG A 92 -3.37 -8.10 1.02
N PHE A 93 -3.78 -6.85 0.89
CA PHE A 93 -5.18 -6.45 0.76
C PHE A 93 -5.74 -6.60 -0.66
N LEU A 94 -4.91 -6.87 -1.64
CA LEU A 94 -5.32 -7.21 -3.00
C LEU A 94 -5.49 -8.72 -3.13
N SER A 95 -6.58 -9.16 -3.76
CA SER A 95 -6.74 -10.54 -4.18
C SER A 95 -5.73 -10.90 -5.28
N LYS A 96 -5.53 -12.19 -5.53
CA LYS A 96 -4.65 -12.64 -6.62
C LYS A 96 -5.09 -12.07 -7.98
N SER A 97 -6.39 -12.11 -8.26
CA SER A 97 -6.95 -11.60 -9.53
C SER A 97 -6.77 -10.09 -9.70
N GLU A 98 -6.91 -9.31 -8.63
CA GLU A 98 -6.65 -7.87 -8.65
C GLU A 98 -5.16 -7.56 -8.85
N THR A 99 -4.28 -8.32 -8.19
CA THR A 99 -2.83 -8.22 -8.39
C THR A 99 -2.46 -8.45 -9.85
N ASP A 100 -2.89 -9.57 -10.43
CA ASP A 100 -2.60 -9.92 -11.83
C ASP A 100 -3.16 -8.87 -12.81
N ARG A 101 -4.34 -8.32 -12.50
CA ARG A 101 -4.95 -7.24 -13.30
C ARG A 101 -4.12 -5.95 -13.25
N LEU A 102 -3.65 -5.54 -12.06
CA LEU A 102 -2.83 -4.34 -11.90
C LEU A 102 -1.46 -4.50 -12.56
N ILE A 103 -0.80 -5.64 -12.37
CA ILE A 103 0.48 -5.95 -13.03
C ILE A 103 0.34 -5.85 -14.55
N ARG A 104 -0.71 -6.44 -15.15
CA ARG A 104 -0.95 -6.32 -16.60
C ARG A 104 -1.15 -4.86 -17.05
N LYS A 105 -1.70 -3.99 -16.21
CA LYS A 105 -1.85 -2.56 -16.56
C LYS A 105 -0.53 -1.82 -16.45
N VAL A 106 0.23 -2.04 -15.38
CA VAL A 106 1.54 -1.40 -15.16
C VAL A 106 2.54 -1.84 -16.23
N ASN A 107 2.53 -3.12 -16.62
CA ASN A 107 3.41 -3.65 -17.67
C ASN A 107 3.16 -3.07 -19.06
N LYS A 108 2.11 -2.26 -19.25
CA LYS A 108 1.97 -1.47 -20.49
C LYS A 108 2.95 -0.29 -20.58
N PHE A 109 3.62 0.03 -19.48
CA PHE A 109 4.58 1.14 -19.36
C PHE A 109 5.96 0.67 -18.91
N CYS A 110 6.14 -0.63 -18.64
CA CYS A 110 7.37 -1.23 -18.15
C CYS A 110 8.00 -2.13 -19.20
N SER A 111 9.32 -2.28 -19.11
CA SER A 111 10.09 -3.21 -19.93
C SER A 111 9.72 -4.67 -19.63
N GLN A 112 9.29 -5.42 -20.64
CA GLN A 112 9.01 -6.85 -20.50
C GLN A 112 10.26 -7.69 -20.17
N PRO A 113 11.43 -7.43 -20.78
CA PRO A 113 12.68 -8.06 -20.35
C PRO A 113 12.97 -7.86 -18.86
N HIS A 114 12.87 -6.62 -18.34
CA HIS A 114 13.06 -6.35 -16.92
C HIS A 114 12.04 -7.08 -16.03
N TYR A 115 10.79 -7.21 -16.48
CA TYR A 115 9.78 -7.94 -15.71
C TYR A 115 10.09 -9.45 -15.64
N GLN A 116 10.61 -10.05 -16.70
CA GLN A 116 11.03 -11.45 -16.69
C GLN A 116 12.22 -11.65 -15.74
N GLU A 117 13.24 -10.78 -15.82
CA GLU A 117 14.37 -10.79 -14.89
C GLU A 117 13.89 -10.62 -13.44
N PHE A 118 12.93 -9.71 -13.19
CA PHE A 118 12.34 -9.52 -11.88
C PHE A 118 11.71 -10.80 -11.31
N LEU A 119 10.97 -11.54 -12.13
CA LEU A 119 10.34 -12.80 -11.71
C LEU A 119 11.36 -13.90 -11.42
N GLU A 120 12.53 -13.88 -12.06
CA GLU A 120 13.61 -14.85 -11.88
C GLU A 120 14.53 -14.50 -10.68
N GLU A 121 14.86 -13.22 -10.52
CA GLU A 121 15.86 -12.74 -9.55
C GLU A 121 15.27 -12.36 -8.20
N VAL A 122 14.02 -11.87 -8.16
CA VAL A 122 13.40 -11.39 -6.93
C VAL A 122 12.51 -12.48 -6.34
N TYR A 123 13.04 -13.16 -5.31
CA TYR A 123 12.21 -14.07 -4.52
C TYR A 123 11.20 -13.28 -3.70
N MET A 124 9.96 -13.28 -4.16
CA MET A 124 8.85 -12.76 -3.37
C MET A 124 8.21 -13.88 -2.58
N PRO A 125 8.27 -13.83 -1.24
CA PRO A 125 7.48 -14.74 -0.43
C PRO A 125 6.03 -14.55 -0.86
N ASN A 126 5.34 -15.64 -1.21
CA ASN A 126 3.94 -15.59 -1.61
C ASN A 126 3.12 -14.97 -0.47
N PRO A 127 2.78 -13.68 -0.52
CA PRO A 127 2.08 -13.03 0.56
C PRO A 127 0.68 -13.66 0.64
N LYS A 128 0.27 -14.02 1.85
CA LYS A 128 -1.11 -14.47 2.09
C LYS A 128 -2.08 -13.32 1.75
N LYS A 129 -2.54 -13.30 0.51
CA LYS A 129 -3.45 -12.29 -0.01
C LYS A 129 -4.86 -12.51 0.51
N THR A 130 -5.66 -11.44 0.53
CA THR A 130 -7.09 -11.54 0.83
C THR A 130 -7.80 -12.40 -0.22
N THR A 131 -8.86 -13.09 0.20
CA THR A 131 -9.80 -13.77 -0.70
C THR A 131 -10.95 -12.85 -1.13
N ASN A 132 -11.05 -11.65 -0.53
CA ASN A 132 -12.04 -10.65 -0.90
C ASN A 132 -11.64 -9.95 -2.21
N SER A 133 -12.44 -10.11 -3.25
CA SER A 133 -12.23 -9.49 -4.56
C SER A 133 -12.89 -8.11 -4.70
N GLU A 134 -13.52 -7.60 -3.64
CA GLU A 134 -14.21 -6.30 -3.64
C GLU A 134 -13.34 -5.16 -3.08
N THR A 135 -12.11 -5.43 -2.65
CA THR A 135 -11.28 -4.46 -1.93
C THR A 135 -11.07 -3.16 -2.70
N MET A 136 -10.74 -3.24 -3.98
CA MET A 136 -10.53 -2.05 -4.82
C MET A 136 -11.82 -1.23 -4.97
N ARG A 137 -12.95 -1.91 -5.16
CA ARG A 137 -14.27 -1.27 -5.21
C ARG A 137 -14.65 -0.62 -3.88
N ASN A 138 -14.34 -1.29 -2.76
CA ASN A 138 -14.61 -0.75 -1.43
C ASN A 138 -13.81 0.53 -1.16
N ILE A 139 -12.55 0.58 -1.61
CA ILE A 139 -11.71 1.79 -1.54
C ILE A 139 -12.35 2.92 -2.36
N GLU A 140 -12.75 2.65 -3.60
CA GLU A 140 -13.38 3.64 -4.48
C GLU A 140 -14.69 4.20 -3.90
N ILE A 141 -15.56 3.32 -3.37
CA ILE A 141 -16.82 3.76 -2.75
C ILE A 141 -16.56 4.59 -1.49
N ALA A 142 -15.60 4.19 -0.67
CA ALA A 142 -15.21 4.94 0.53
C ALA A 142 -14.65 6.32 0.16
N GLU A 143 -13.79 6.40 -0.85
CA GLU A 143 -13.26 7.67 -1.38
C GLU A 143 -14.38 8.59 -1.86
N GLN A 144 -15.31 8.07 -2.66
CA GLN A 144 -16.48 8.84 -3.13
C GLN A 144 -17.37 9.32 -1.97
N ALA A 145 -17.58 8.48 -0.96
CA ALA A 145 -18.36 8.85 0.21
C ALA A 145 -17.70 9.98 1.01
N ILE A 146 -16.38 9.95 1.17
CA ILE A 146 -15.59 11.01 1.81
C ILE A 146 -15.66 12.31 0.98
N LEU A 147 -15.36 12.22 -0.33
CA LEU A 147 -15.32 13.37 -1.24
C LEU A 147 -16.67 14.12 -1.29
N HIS A 148 -17.76 13.36 -1.32
CA HIS A 148 -19.12 13.92 -1.39
C HIS A 148 -19.77 14.14 -0.02
N LYS A 149 -19.05 13.92 1.09
CA LYS A 149 -19.56 14.03 2.45
C LYS A 149 -20.87 13.25 2.64
N LYS A 150 -20.89 12.00 2.19
CA LYS A 150 -22.04 11.11 2.27
C LYS A 150 -21.77 9.91 3.17
N LYS A 151 -22.86 9.31 3.65
CA LYS A 151 -22.79 8.05 4.39
C LYS A 151 -22.50 6.87 3.46
N MET A 152 -22.01 5.80 4.04
CA MET A 152 -21.73 4.53 3.38
C MET A 152 -22.35 3.38 4.16
N SER A 153 -22.83 2.36 3.46
CA SER A 153 -23.27 1.09 4.06
C SER A 153 -22.44 -0.06 3.56
N PHE A 154 -22.29 -1.09 4.41
CA PHE A 154 -21.58 -2.32 4.07
C PHE A 154 -21.83 -3.44 5.08
N ASN A 155 -21.49 -4.68 4.72
CA ASN A 155 -21.35 -5.80 5.63
C ASN A 155 -19.89 -6.02 6.01
N TYR A 156 -19.61 -6.28 7.30
CA TYR A 156 -18.24 -6.47 7.76
C TYR A 156 -17.92 -7.96 7.92
N LEU A 157 -16.78 -8.39 7.36
CA LEU A 157 -16.39 -9.79 7.27
C LEU A 157 -15.44 -10.19 8.40
N HIS A 158 -15.56 -11.42 8.86
CA HIS A 158 -14.62 -12.12 9.74
C HIS A 158 -14.33 -13.52 9.21
N PHE A 159 -13.30 -14.17 9.72
CA PHE A 159 -13.04 -15.56 9.42
C PHE A 159 -13.90 -16.46 10.33
N ASN A 160 -14.55 -17.45 9.74
CA ASN A 160 -15.17 -18.54 10.47
C ASN A 160 -14.14 -19.66 10.77
N ASP A 161 -14.59 -20.74 11.42
CA ASP A 161 -13.74 -21.89 11.79
C ASP A 161 -13.16 -22.63 10.56
N ASP A 162 -13.79 -22.52 9.40
CA ASP A 162 -13.28 -23.03 8.12
C ASP A 162 -12.26 -22.08 7.45
N LEU A 163 -11.86 -21.00 8.11
CA LEU A 163 -10.97 -19.95 7.59
C LEU A 163 -11.53 -19.24 6.35
N LYS A 164 -12.86 -19.18 6.20
CA LYS A 164 -13.55 -18.44 5.14
C LYS A 164 -14.03 -17.08 5.66
N LEU A 165 -13.95 -16.07 4.80
CA LEU A 165 -14.54 -14.76 5.11
C LEU A 165 -16.06 -14.86 4.97
N VAL A 166 -16.76 -14.58 6.07
CA VAL A 166 -18.21 -14.55 6.17
C VAL A 166 -18.68 -13.27 6.85
N ASN A 167 -19.93 -12.90 6.71
CA ASN A 167 -20.49 -11.75 7.42
C ASN A 167 -20.34 -11.94 8.93
N LYS A 168 -19.88 -10.92 9.62
CA LYS A 168 -19.70 -10.95 11.06
C LYS A 168 -21.03 -10.98 11.79
N ASP A 169 -21.97 -10.21 11.30
CA ASP A 169 -23.31 -10.01 11.81
C ASP A 169 -24.27 -9.98 10.62
N ASP A 170 -25.54 -10.22 10.81
CA ASP A 170 -26.56 -10.08 9.75
C ASP A 170 -26.90 -8.59 9.49
N ASP A 171 -26.37 -7.67 10.29
CA ASP A 171 -26.65 -6.26 10.18
C ASP A 171 -25.73 -5.52 9.18
N THR A 172 -26.36 -4.81 8.26
CA THR A 172 -25.68 -3.85 7.42
C THR A 172 -25.28 -2.62 8.24
N ARG A 173 -23.99 -2.33 8.27
CA ARG A 173 -23.46 -1.16 8.96
C ARG A 173 -23.67 0.08 8.14
N ILE A 174 -24.15 1.15 8.75
CA ILE A 174 -24.26 2.48 8.18
C ILE A 174 -23.31 3.39 8.97
N ILE A 175 -22.35 3.99 8.29
CA ILE A 175 -21.29 4.80 8.89
C ILE A 175 -21.09 6.11 8.15
N GLU A 176 -20.38 7.01 8.77
CA GLU A 176 -19.92 8.28 8.20
C GLU A 176 -18.41 8.20 7.94
N PRO A 177 -18.00 7.96 6.69
CA PRO A 177 -16.58 7.89 6.32
C PRO A 177 -15.88 9.23 6.53
N ARG A 178 -14.67 9.20 7.10
CA ARG A 178 -13.86 10.40 7.34
C ARG A 178 -12.57 10.39 6.55
N TYR A 179 -11.76 9.33 6.69
CA TYR A 179 -10.46 9.20 6.05
C TYR A 179 -10.16 7.75 5.66
N ILE A 180 -9.33 7.58 4.63
CA ILE A 180 -8.67 6.31 4.32
C ILE A 180 -7.21 6.44 4.72
N VAL A 181 -6.74 5.49 5.53
CA VAL A 181 -5.35 5.41 6.00
C VAL A 181 -4.75 4.08 5.60
N TYR A 182 -3.52 4.11 5.10
CA TYR A 182 -2.75 2.89 4.85
C TYR A 182 -1.78 2.68 6.02
N ALA A 183 -2.00 1.63 6.78
CA ALA A 183 -1.14 1.22 7.90
C ALA A 183 -0.93 -0.29 7.86
N ASP A 184 0.27 -0.75 8.23
CA ASP A 184 0.65 -2.17 8.20
C ASP A 184 0.35 -2.85 6.85
N ALA A 185 0.63 -2.15 5.74
CA ALA A 185 0.35 -2.57 4.38
C ALA A 185 -1.13 -2.93 4.11
N ARG A 186 -2.08 -2.25 4.79
CA ARG A 186 -3.53 -2.45 4.64
C ARG A 186 -4.29 -1.13 4.63
N PRO A 187 -5.37 -1.02 3.84
CA PRO A 187 -6.25 0.14 3.84
C PRO A 187 -7.26 0.05 4.98
N TYR A 188 -7.31 1.08 5.81
CA TYR A 188 -8.28 1.28 6.87
C TYR A 188 -9.19 2.46 6.54
N LEU A 189 -10.48 2.27 6.71
CA LEU A 189 -11.47 3.33 6.71
C LEU A 189 -11.68 3.81 8.15
N ILE A 190 -11.38 5.06 8.41
CA ILE A 190 -11.71 5.74 9.65
C ILE A 190 -13.09 6.34 9.48
N ALA A 191 -13.99 6.01 10.38
CA ALA A 191 -15.38 6.44 10.30
C ALA A 191 -15.98 6.67 11.68
N THR A 192 -17.07 7.43 11.74
CA THR A 192 -17.90 7.59 12.92
C THR A 192 -19.19 6.79 12.78
N GLY A 193 -19.65 6.21 13.89
CA GLY A 193 -20.91 5.48 13.94
C GLY A 193 -22.11 6.40 14.12
N ARG A 194 -23.30 5.92 13.72
CA ARG A 194 -24.55 6.68 13.76
C ARG A 194 -25.03 7.07 15.18
N LYS A 195 -24.65 6.30 16.20
CA LYS A 195 -25.28 6.42 17.56
C LYS A 195 -24.44 7.13 18.59
N ASP A 196 -23.12 7.09 18.49
CA ASP A 196 -22.23 7.50 19.58
C ASP A 196 -21.07 8.38 19.10
N GLN A 197 -20.99 8.70 17.81
CA GLN A 197 -19.90 9.45 17.18
C GLN A 197 -18.50 8.90 17.51
N GLN A 198 -18.42 7.67 18.01
CA GLN A 198 -17.12 7.05 18.29
C GLN A 198 -16.39 6.72 16.99
N ILE A 199 -15.10 7.03 16.98
CA ILE A 199 -14.22 6.74 15.85
C ILE A 199 -13.95 5.23 15.82
N THR A 200 -14.27 4.62 14.70
CA THR A 200 -14.04 3.18 14.45
C THR A 200 -13.19 3.00 13.18
N HIS A 201 -12.32 1.99 13.21
CA HIS A 201 -11.46 1.63 12.09
C HIS A 201 -12.00 0.36 11.44
N TYR A 202 -12.26 0.43 10.14
CA TYR A 202 -12.70 -0.71 9.35
C TYR A 202 -11.64 -1.04 8.31
N ARG A 203 -11.21 -2.28 8.25
CA ARG A 203 -10.33 -2.75 7.19
C ARG A 203 -11.14 -2.85 5.90
N LEU A 204 -10.75 -2.13 4.85
CA LEU A 204 -11.45 -2.13 3.56
C LEU A 204 -11.39 -3.49 2.83
N ASP A 205 -10.37 -4.30 3.11
CA ASP A 205 -10.28 -5.68 2.62
C ASP A 205 -11.18 -6.67 3.38
N ARG A 206 -11.90 -6.21 4.42
CA ARG A 206 -12.92 -6.97 5.17
C ARG A 206 -14.32 -6.38 5.04
N ILE A 207 -14.56 -5.60 4.01
CA ILE A 207 -15.86 -5.04 3.68
C ILE A 207 -16.43 -5.79 2.47
N SER A 208 -17.71 -6.08 2.49
CA SER A 208 -18.49 -6.59 1.34
C SER A 208 -19.77 -5.78 1.16
N ASN A 209 -20.31 -5.82 -0.05
CA ASN A 209 -21.57 -5.11 -0.40
C ASN A 209 -21.53 -3.61 -0.07
N ALA A 210 -20.36 -2.97 -0.27
CA ALA A 210 -20.23 -1.54 -0.03
C ALA A 210 -21.13 -0.73 -0.97
N CYS A 211 -21.88 0.23 -0.40
CA CYS A 211 -22.76 1.12 -1.14
C CYS A 211 -22.66 2.56 -0.59
N LEU A 212 -22.67 3.52 -1.51
CA LEU A 212 -22.84 4.92 -1.17
C LEU A 212 -24.31 5.18 -0.81
N ILE A 213 -24.57 5.82 0.31
CA ILE A 213 -25.91 6.26 0.73
C ILE A 213 -26.08 7.74 0.40
N ASN A 214 -27.19 8.09 -0.20
CA ASN A 214 -27.50 9.48 -0.55
C ASN A 214 -28.03 10.29 0.66
N GLU A 215 -27.36 10.14 1.81
CA GLU A 215 -27.58 10.93 3.01
C GLU A 215 -26.27 11.65 3.36
N PRO A 216 -26.34 12.92 3.80
CA PRO A 216 -25.14 13.66 4.19
C PRO A 216 -24.53 13.06 5.48
N SER A 217 -23.22 13.12 5.59
CA SER A 217 -22.48 12.91 6.84
C SER A 217 -22.67 14.14 7.74
N ASP A 218 -22.51 13.96 9.05
CA ASP A 218 -22.56 15.06 10.02
C ASP A 218 -21.46 16.09 9.69
N PRO A 219 -21.83 17.34 9.38
CA PRO A 219 -20.87 18.39 9.05
C PRO A 219 -20.11 18.93 10.27
N ASP A 220 -20.68 18.79 11.48
CA ASP A 220 -20.15 19.39 12.70
C ASP A 220 -19.11 18.49 13.41
N PHE A 221 -18.88 17.28 12.85
CA PHE A 221 -17.82 16.43 13.36
C PHE A 221 -16.45 16.91 12.87
N GLU A 222 -15.79 17.71 13.69
CA GLU A 222 -14.38 18.06 13.48
C GLU A 222 -13.49 16.93 14.04
N MET A 223 -12.74 16.33 13.16
CA MET A 223 -11.68 15.39 13.54
C MET A 223 -10.36 16.15 13.58
N GLU A 224 -9.56 15.89 14.64
CA GLU A 224 -8.14 16.29 14.63
C GLU A 224 -7.48 15.88 13.32
N ASP A 225 -6.39 16.55 12.96
CA ASP A 225 -5.64 16.26 11.74
C ASP A 225 -5.49 14.75 11.52
N ALA A 226 -6.04 14.24 10.40
CA ALA A 226 -6.02 12.82 10.05
C ALA A 226 -4.60 12.25 10.03
N TYR A 227 -3.61 13.07 9.67
CA TYR A 227 -2.21 12.71 9.64
C TYR A 227 -1.67 12.49 11.06
N ALA A 228 -1.92 13.43 11.96
CA ALA A 228 -1.55 13.30 13.36
C ALA A 228 -2.27 12.11 14.02
N TYR A 229 -3.56 11.91 13.70
CA TYR A 229 -4.34 10.78 14.18
C TYR A 229 -3.75 9.44 13.74
N ALA A 230 -3.41 9.30 12.47
CA ALA A 230 -2.85 8.06 11.92
C ALA A 230 -1.46 7.74 12.48
N ASN A 231 -0.59 8.75 12.58
CA ASN A 231 0.79 8.58 13.06
C ASN A 231 0.86 8.20 14.54
N ASN A 232 -0.10 8.68 15.35
CA ASN A 232 -0.14 8.39 16.79
C ASN A 232 -0.84 7.05 17.11
N LYS A 233 -1.40 6.34 16.12
CA LYS A 233 -2.11 5.07 16.32
C LYS A 233 -1.19 3.87 16.08
N LEU A 234 -0.69 3.30 17.16
CA LEU A 234 0.03 2.04 17.08
C LEU A 234 -0.92 0.90 16.66
N PHE A 235 -0.51 0.15 15.62
CA PHE A 235 -1.22 -1.02 15.10
C PHE A 235 -2.69 -0.78 14.69
N MET A 236 -3.08 0.48 14.47
CA MET A 236 -4.47 0.88 14.14
C MET A 236 -5.53 0.34 15.10
N PHE A 237 -5.17 0.05 16.35
CA PHE A 237 -6.15 -0.29 17.37
C PHE A 237 -7.00 0.92 17.73
N SER A 238 -8.29 0.70 17.93
CA SER A 238 -9.18 1.68 18.54
C SER A 238 -8.85 1.85 20.04
N GLY A 239 -9.17 2.99 20.60
CA GLY A 239 -8.98 3.27 22.02
C GLY A 239 -8.56 4.71 22.28
N GLU A 240 -8.64 5.08 23.55
CA GLU A 240 -8.25 6.38 24.06
C GLU A 240 -6.77 6.67 23.78
N MET A 241 -6.47 7.92 23.41
CA MET A 241 -5.11 8.41 23.29
C MET A 241 -4.58 8.80 24.66
N ILE A 242 -3.42 8.27 25.01
CA ILE A 242 -2.77 8.50 26.30
C ILE A 242 -1.33 8.94 26.10
N LYS A 243 -0.81 9.71 27.04
CA LYS A 243 0.62 9.98 27.12
C LYS A 243 1.29 8.84 27.89
N ALA A 244 2.24 8.17 27.26
CA ALA A 244 3.01 7.08 27.85
C ALA A 244 4.50 7.42 27.90
N THR A 245 5.19 6.94 28.93
CA THR A 245 6.65 7.00 29.03
C THR A 245 7.20 5.60 28.94
N ILE A 246 8.17 5.42 28.06
CA ILE A 246 8.81 4.15 27.75
C ILE A 246 10.28 4.25 28.11
N LYS A 247 10.76 3.31 28.91
CA LYS A 247 12.17 3.04 29.12
C LYS A 247 12.54 1.86 28.25
N CYS A 248 13.57 1.98 27.38
CA CYS A 248 14.00 0.91 26.48
C CYS A 248 15.51 0.70 26.53
N GLU A 249 15.94 -0.52 26.30
CA GLU A 249 17.36 -0.85 26.12
C GLU A 249 17.92 -0.20 24.85
N LYS A 250 19.17 0.28 24.92
CA LYS A 250 19.83 0.95 23.79
C LYS A 250 19.89 0.09 22.53
N ARG A 251 19.95 -1.25 22.65
CA ARG A 251 20.01 -2.19 21.51
C ARG A 251 18.79 -2.17 20.60
N ILE A 252 17.64 -1.68 21.09
CA ILE A 252 16.39 -1.64 20.29
C ILE A 252 16.02 -0.24 19.83
N LEU A 253 16.95 0.73 19.90
CA LEU A 253 16.69 2.11 19.49
C LEU A 253 16.16 2.19 18.05
N ASP A 254 16.77 1.45 17.12
CA ASP A 254 16.33 1.43 15.72
C ASP A 254 14.85 1.02 15.60
N SER A 255 14.44 -0.02 16.33
CA SER A 255 13.03 -0.45 16.35
C SER A 255 12.10 0.62 16.93
N MET A 256 12.55 1.37 17.94
CA MET A 256 11.76 2.47 18.50
C MET A 256 11.66 3.65 17.53
N VAL A 257 12.74 3.96 16.82
CA VAL A 257 12.74 4.98 15.76
C VAL A 257 11.85 4.57 14.58
N ASP A 258 11.88 3.30 14.17
CA ASP A 258 11.00 2.77 13.12
C ASP A 258 9.51 2.90 13.48
N ILE A 259 9.17 2.75 14.78
CA ILE A 259 7.79 2.81 15.25
C ILE A 259 7.32 4.25 15.50
N PHE A 260 8.16 5.09 16.09
CA PHE A 260 7.76 6.41 16.60
C PHE A 260 8.33 7.58 15.80
N GLY A 261 9.24 7.32 14.85
CA GLY A 261 9.93 8.35 14.08
C GLY A 261 11.16 8.91 14.79
N THR A 262 11.81 9.89 14.13
CA THR A 262 13.07 10.48 14.59
C THR A 262 12.90 11.67 15.55
N ASP A 263 11.67 12.13 15.78
CA ASP A 263 11.38 13.31 16.62
C ASP A 263 11.31 13.01 18.12
N LEU A 264 11.79 11.83 18.52
CA LEU A 264 11.84 11.42 19.92
C LEU A 264 12.86 12.24 20.70
N ILE A 265 12.45 12.75 21.86
CA ILE A 265 13.37 13.36 22.84
C ILE A 265 13.84 12.26 23.79
N LEU A 266 15.08 11.82 23.60
CA LEU A 266 15.67 10.75 24.38
C LEU A 266 16.32 11.29 25.64
N LEU A 267 15.92 10.75 26.78
CA LEU A 267 16.60 10.89 28.07
C LEU A 267 17.44 9.64 28.31
N THR A 268 18.56 9.79 29.01
CA THR A 268 19.46 8.67 29.35
C THR A 268 19.44 8.49 30.87
N PRO A 269 18.48 7.73 31.43
CA PRO A 269 18.37 7.54 32.88
C PRO A 269 19.53 6.74 33.45
N ASP A 270 20.13 5.86 32.65
CA ASP A 270 21.29 5.04 33.01
C ASP A 270 22.13 4.72 31.72
N PRO A 271 23.33 4.10 31.85
CA PRO A 271 24.22 3.83 30.72
C PRO A 271 23.63 2.91 29.65
N ASP A 272 22.68 2.04 29.99
CA ASP A 272 22.17 0.97 29.13
C ASP A 272 20.80 1.27 28.52
N HIS A 273 20.11 2.33 28.97
CA HIS A 273 18.74 2.63 28.57
C HIS A 273 18.55 4.04 28.05
N TYR A 274 17.52 4.20 27.22
CA TYR A 274 16.87 5.46 26.89
C TYR A 274 15.47 5.52 27.51
N GLU A 275 15.01 6.72 27.81
CA GLU A 275 13.63 6.98 28.22
C GLU A 275 13.06 8.10 27.37
N PHE A 276 11.81 7.95 26.93
CA PHE A 276 11.11 8.94 26.12
C PHE A 276 9.59 8.87 26.34
N SER A 277 8.90 9.98 26.03
CA SER A 277 7.44 10.06 26.15
C SER A 277 6.78 10.16 24.76
N VAL A 278 5.68 9.44 24.59
CA VAL A 278 4.90 9.40 23.35
C VAL A 278 3.41 9.53 23.65
N THR A 279 2.65 10.06 22.69
CA THR A 279 1.18 10.04 22.75
C THR A 279 0.69 8.93 21.84
N VAL A 280 0.04 7.90 22.40
CA VAL A 280 -0.35 6.69 21.69
C VAL A 280 -1.69 6.15 22.18
N ASN A 281 -2.32 5.26 21.43
CA ASN A 281 -3.53 4.59 21.86
C ASN A 281 -3.24 3.52 22.92
N ARG A 282 -4.11 3.46 23.93
CA ARG A 282 -4.00 2.56 25.09
C ARG A 282 -3.76 1.09 24.71
N ASN A 283 -4.52 0.56 23.76
CA ASN A 283 -4.38 -0.83 23.34
C ASN A 283 -3.07 -1.07 22.55
N GLY A 284 -2.60 -0.09 21.80
CA GLY A 284 -1.36 -0.18 21.05
C GLY A 284 -0.14 -0.27 21.96
N ILE A 285 -0.07 0.56 23.01
CA ILE A 285 1.07 0.54 23.93
C ILE A 285 1.11 -0.76 24.75
N LEU A 286 -0.04 -1.30 25.15
CA LEU A 286 -0.09 -2.61 25.80
C LEU A 286 0.41 -3.73 24.89
N PHE A 287 0.06 -3.70 23.61
CA PHE A 287 0.55 -4.66 22.63
C PHE A 287 2.05 -4.51 22.39
N LEU A 288 2.55 -3.28 22.28
CA LEU A 288 3.98 -2.99 22.15
C LEU A 288 4.77 -3.53 23.35
N GLY A 289 4.25 -3.30 24.58
CA GLY A 289 4.86 -3.82 25.80
C GLY A 289 4.96 -5.35 25.84
N GLN A 290 4.01 -6.05 25.24
CA GLN A 290 4.06 -7.51 25.10
C GLN A 290 5.03 -7.96 23.99
N GLN A 291 5.15 -7.19 22.90
CA GLN A 291 6.03 -7.52 21.78
C GLN A 291 7.52 -7.39 22.15
N PHE A 292 7.87 -6.39 22.91
CA PHE A 292 9.24 -6.09 23.33
C PHE A 292 9.47 -6.35 24.82
N LEU A 293 8.88 -7.42 25.33
CA LEU A 293 8.76 -7.74 26.74
C LEU A 293 10.06 -7.69 27.53
N ASP A 294 11.17 -8.12 26.94
CA ASP A 294 12.50 -8.21 27.54
C ASP A 294 13.35 -6.94 27.35
N ALA A 295 12.85 -5.97 26.60
CA ALA A 295 13.66 -4.81 26.17
C ALA A 295 13.00 -3.46 26.45
N ILE A 296 11.70 -3.42 26.80
CA ILE A 296 11.02 -2.18 27.18
C ILE A 296 10.28 -2.30 28.51
N GLU A 297 10.21 -1.18 29.21
CA GLU A 297 9.37 -0.99 30.39
C GLU A 297 8.49 0.24 30.16
N ILE A 298 7.17 0.10 30.37
CA ILE A 298 6.25 1.23 30.41
C ILE A 298 6.28 1.77 31.82
N THR A 299 6.90 2.95 32.02
CA THR A 299 7.06 3.55 33.34
C THR A 299 5.88 4.44 33.73
N TYR A 300 5.14 4.97 32.72
CA TYR A 300 3.94 5.78 32.90
C TYR A 300 2.96 5.56 31.72
N PRO A 301 1.64 5.54 31.96
CA PRO A 301 0.92 5.71 33.25
C PRO A 301 0.91 4.39 34.05
N GLU A 302 0.69 4.54 35.37
CA GLU A 302 0.81 3.43 36.32
C GLU A 302 -0.25 2.33 36.09
N ASP A 303 -1.46 2.68 35.65
CA ASP A 303 -2.53 1.73 35.36
C ASP A 303 -2.17 0.83 34.15
N ILE A 304 -1.52 1.36 33.12
CA ILE A 304 -1.01 0.59 31.99
C ILE A 304 0.12 -0.34 32.43
N ARG A 305 1.04 0.17 33.25
CA ARG A 305 2.13 -0.65 33.80
C ARG A 305 1.57 -1.83 34.60
N ASN A 306 0.60 -1.58 35.46
CA ASN A 306 -0.05 -2.59 36.30
C ASN A 306 -0.85 -3.60 35.45
N GLU A 307 -1.56 -3.13 34.44
CA GLU A 307 -2.27 -4.01 33.48
C GLU A 307 -1.31 -4.93 32.74
N LEU A 308 -0.21 -4.39 32.20
CA LEU A 308 0.82 -5.18 31.52
C LEU A 308 1.43 -6.21 32.49
N GLN A 309 1.80 -5.82 33.70
CA GLN A 309 2.33 -6.74 34.72
C GLN A 309 1.36 -7.89 35.01
N ASN A 310 0.06 -7.63 35.09
CA ASN A 310 -0.94 -8.68 35.32
C ASN A 310 -1.06 -9.62 34.13
N ARG A 311 -1.03 -9.09 32.90
CA ARG A 311 -1.04 -9.90 31.68
C ARG A 311 0.18 -10.84 31.62
N LEU A 312 1.36 -10.35 32.01
CA LEU A 312 2.59 -11.12 32.04
C LEU A 312 2.54 -12.23 33.09
N LYS A 313 2.06 -11.94 34.30
CA LYS A 313 1.86 -12.98 35.35
C LYS A 313 0.92 -14.08 34.84
N ASN A 314 -0.19 -13.71 34.22
CA ASN A 314 -1.14 -14.67 33.68
C ASN A 314 -0.53 -15.51 32.55
N ALA A 315 0.31 -14.90 31.70
CA ALA A 315 1.02 -15.63 30.66
C ALA A 315 2.01 -16.63 31.26
N CYS A 316 2.80 -16.24 32.27
CA CYS A 316 3.72 -17.18 32.97
C CYS A 316 2.96 -18.42 33.49
N TYR A 317 1.83 -18.26 34.16
CA TYR A 317 1.02 -19.40 34.62
C TYR A 317 0.57 -20.34 33.50
N ALA A 318 0.35 -19.82 32.27
CA ALA A 318 -0.04 -20.66 31.14
C ALA A 318 1.12 -21.55 30.63
N TYR A 319 2.38 -21.12 30.81
CA TYR A 319 3.57 -21.87 30.44
C TYR A 319 4.12 -22.78 31.55
N GLU A 320 3.63 -22.63 32.79
CA GLU A 320 3.99 -23.49 33.94
C GLU A 320 3.14 -24.79 34.00
N LYS A 321 2.10 -24.94 33.16
CA LYS A 321 1.26 -26.11 33.02
C LYS A 321 1.73 -27.00 31.89
#